data_fc5292417d41d34357c56cf9d61d4ad6
#
_entry.id   fc5292417d41d34357c56cf9d61d4ad6
#
_cell.length_a   1.000
_cell.length_b   1.000
_cell.length_c   1.000
_cell.angle_alpha   90.00
_cell.angle_beta   90.00
_cell.angle_gamma   90.00
#
_symmetry.space_group_name_H-M   'P 1'
#
loop_
_entity.id
_entity.type
_entity.pdbx_description
1 polymer ?
#
loop_
_entity_poly.entity_id
_entity_poly.type
_entity_poly.pdbx_seq_one_letter_code
_entity_poly.pdbx_strand_id
1 'polypeptide(L)'
;MMNVKVLGTGCVNCQNTIKLFEAVAREKGIDIQLEKVEEMQDIVGYGVMSTPGVVIDGHVVHAGGVPSRQKVEGWLQGEASS
;
A
#
# COMPACT_ATOMS: atom_id res chain seq x y z
N MET A 1 -12.29 8.52 4.28
CA MET A 1 -11.63 7.79 3.17
C MET A 1 -10.21 7.44 3.58
N MET A 2 -9.85 6.18 3.44
CA MET A 2 -8.50 5.73 3.82
C MET A 2 -7.48 6.16 2.77
N ASN A 3 -6.36 6.72 3.21
CA ASN A 3 -5.28 7.11 2.32
C ASN A 3 -4.26 5.98 2.27
N VAL A 4 -4.04 5.43 1.08
CA VAL A 4 -3.09 4.35 0.85
C VAL A 4 -2.02 4.83 -0.12
N LYS A 5 -0.76 4.74 0.29
CA LYS A 5 0.36 5.09 -0.57
C LYS A 5 1.19 3.85 -0.84
N VAL A 6 1.49 3.62 -2.11
CA VAL A 6 2.37 2.54 -2.52
C VAL A 6 3.70 3.15 -2.93
N LEU A 7 4.75 2.81 -2.19
CA LEU A 7 6.07 3.37 -2.37
C LEU A 7 6.89 2.48 -3.29
N GLY A 8 7.39 3.03 -4.37
CA GLY A 8 8.23 2.28 -5.29
C GLY A 8 8.43 3.03 -6.59
N THR A 9 9.42 2.61 -7.34
CA THR A 9 9.84 3.31 -8.56
C THR A 9 9.27 2.67 -9.83
N GLY A 10 8.03 2.19 -9.78
CA GLY A 10 7.34 1.66 -10.96
C GLY A 10 7.68 0.23 -11.31
N CYS A 11 8.18 -0.54 -10.37
CA CYS A 11 8.47 -1.95 -10.60
C CYS A 11 7.19 -2.77 -10.76
N VAL A 12 7.32 -3.98 -11.31
CA VAL A 12 6.17 -4.86 -11.52
C VAL A 12 5.44 -5.15 -10.21
N ASN A 13 6.20 -5.41 -9.15
CA ASN A 13 5.61 -5.68 -7.84
C ASN A 13 4.85 -4.48 -7.31
N CYS A 14 5.36 -3.27 -7.59
CA CYS A 14 4.67 -2.04 -7.18
C CYS A 14 3.33 -1.92 -7.90
N GLN A 15 3.32 -2.19 -9.20
CA GLN A 15 2.09 -2.16 -9.98
C GLN A 15 1.10 -3.22 -9.52
N ASN A 16 1.59 -4.42 -9.23
CA ASN A 16 0.73 -5.50 -8.76
C ASN A 16 0.13 -5.17 -7.39
N THR A 17 0.89 -4.51 -6.54
CA THR A 17 0.38 -4.07 -5.24
C THR A 17 -0.76 -3.07 -5.41
N ILE A 18 -0.60 -2.11 -6.32
CA ILE A 18 -1.64 -1.12 -6.61
C ILE A 18 -2.91 -1.83 -7.11
N LYS A 19 -2.76 -2.75 -8.05
CA LYS A 19 -3.89 -3.48 -8.61
C LYS A 19 -4.60 -4.30 -7.54
N LEU A 20 -3.83 -4.88 -6.62
CA LEU A 20 -4.41 -5.67 -5.53
C LEU A 20 -5.26 -4.80 -4.62
N PHE A 21 -4.76 -3.61 -4.25
CA PHE A 21 -5.54 -2.68 -3.43
C PHE A 21 -6.82 -2.25 -4.14
N GLU A 22 -6.72 -1.94 -5.43
CA GLU A 22 -7.89 -1.53 -6.20
C GLU A 22 -8.93 -2.64 -6.27
N ALA A 23 -8.48 -3.87 -6.51
CA ALA A 23 -9.39 -5.00 -6.63
C ALA A 23 -10.10 -5.29 -5.30
N VAL A 24 -9.36 -5.31 -4.21
CA VAL A 24 -9.94 -5.61 -2.89
C VAL A 24 -10.90 -4.51 -2.47
N ALA A 25 -10.51 -3.25 -2.67
CA ALA A 25 -11.37 -2.12 -2.31
C ALA A 25 -12.68 -2.18 -3.07
N ARG A 26 -12.61 -2.52 -4.37
CA ARG A 26 -13.81 -2.63 -5.21
C ARG A 26 -14.70 -3.77 -4.73
N GLU A 27 -14.13 -4.91 -4.45
CA GLU A 27 -14.91 -6.08 -4.00
C GLU A 27 -15.58 -5.85 -2.66
N LYS A 28 -14.92 -5.12 -1.78
CA LYS A 28 -15.45 -4.84 -0.44
C LYS A 28 -16.33 -3.60 -0.39
N GLY A 29 -16.38 -2.84 -1.49
CA GLY A 29 -17.12 -1.59 -1.50
C GLY A 29 -16.53 -0.53 -0.60
N ILE A 30 -15.21 -0.54 -0.42
CA ILE A 30 -14.50 0.41 0.44
C ILE A 30 -13.86 1.48 -0.43
N ASP A 31 -14.09 2.75 -0.09
CA ASP A 31 -13.46 3.86 -0.79
C ASP A 31 -12.08 4.11 -0.20
N ILE A 32 -11.07 4.11 -1.06
CA ILE A 32 -9.71 4.44 -0.66
C ILE A 32 -9.17 5.50 -1.61
N GLN A 33 -8.23 6.29 -1.11
CA GLN A 33 -7.46 7.21 -1.93
C GLN A 33 -6.10 6.57 -2.13
N LEU A 34 -5.83 6.11 -3.34
CA LEU A 34 -4.61 5.37 -3.66
C LEU A 34 -3.64 6.26 -4.40
N GLU A 35 -2.44 6.38 -3.87
CA GLU A 35 -1.40 7.22 -4.45
C GLU A 35 -0.13 6.41 -4.66
N LYS A 36 0.57 6.72 -5.76
CA LYS A 36 1.90 6.18 -6.01
C LYS A 36 2.93 7.16 -5.50
N VAL A 37 3.93 6.69 -4.77
CA VAL A 37 5.05 7.50 -4.32
C VAL A 37 6.31 6.94 -4.97
N GLU A 38 6.84 7.66 -5.94
CA GLU A 38 7.97 7.19 -6.74
C GLU A 38 9.26 7.94 -6.45
N GLU A 39 9.20 9.02 -5.71
CA GLU A 39 10.39 9.81 -5.35
C GLU A 39 11.21 9.07 -4.31
N MET A 40 12.48 8.83 -4.61
CA MET A 40 13.36 8.12 -3.68
C MET A 40 13.46 8.82 -2.34
N GLN A 41 13.48 10.15 -2.33
CA GLN A 41 13.56 10.92 -1.10
C GLN A 41 12.37 10.65 -0.19
N ASP A 42 11.19 10.55 -0.78
CA ASP A 42 9.98 10.27 -0.01
C ASP A 42 9.98 8.86 0.52
N ILE A 43 10.41 7.90 -0.31
CA ILE A 43 10.49 6.50 0.09
C ILE A 43 11.44 6.34 1.27
N VAL A 44 12.61 6.94 1.17
CA VAL A 44 13.60 6.90 2.26
C VAL A 44 13.08 7.62 3.48
N GLY A 45 12.35 8.72 3.27
CA GLY A 45 11.76 9.49 4.36
C GLY A 45 10.78 8.68 5.21
N TYR A 46 10.12 7.69 4.62
CA TYR A 46 9.24 6.79 5.36
C TYR A 46 10.02 5.67 6.06
N GLY A 47 11.32 5.57 5.83
CA GLY A 47 12.13 4.50 6.41
C GLY A 47 11.99 3.18 5.69
N VAL A 48 11.49 3.18 4.47
CA VAL A 48 11.30 1.96 3.69
C VAL A 48 12.57 1.66 2.91
N MET A 49 13.17 0.51 3.17
CA MET A 49 14.40 0.09 2.52
C MET A 49 14.14 -0.91 1.38
N SER A 50 12.96 -1.49 1.35
CA SER A 50 12.57 -2.47 0.33
C SER A 50 11.25 -2.07 -0.29
N THR A 51 11.15 -2.10 -1.61
CA THR A 51 9.90 -1.76 -2.30
C THR A 51 9.26 -3.02 -2.89
N PRO A 52 7.94 -3.02 -3.05
CA PRO A 52 7.02 -1.94 -2.69
C PRO A 52 6.80 -1.80 -1.20
N GLY A 53 6.64 -0.57 -0.75
CA GLY A 53 6.21 -0.28 0.60
C GLY A 53 4.75 0.16 0.59
N VAL A 54 4.06 -0.02 1.70
CA VAL A 54 2.67 0.41 1.82
C VAL A 54 2.52 1.29 3.04
N VAL A 55 1.94 2.47 2.84
CA VAL A 55 1.67 3.43 3.91
C VAL A 55 0.16 3.65 3.95
N ILE A 56 -0.43 3.47 5.13
CA ILE A 56 -1.87 3.69 5.31
C ILE A 56 -2.06 4.76 6.37
N ASP A 57 -2.71 5.84 5.98
CA ASP A 57 -2.97 6.99 6.85
C ASP A 57 -1.73 7.46 7.59
N GLY A 58 -0.61 7.50 6.87
CA GLY A 58 0.66 7.98 7.39
C GLY A 58 1.51 6.96 8.11
N HIS A 59 1.04 5.72 8.22
CA HIS A 59 1.77 4.65 8.91
C HIS A 59 2.27 3.60 7.93
N VAL A 60 3.55 3.27 7.99
CA VAL A 60 4.12 2.20 7.16
C VAL A 60 3.66 0.86 7.73
N VAL A 61 2.92 0.10 6.92
CA VAL A 61 2.38 -1.19 7.35
C VAL A 61 3.05 -2.36 6.64
N HIS A 62 3.82 -2.09 5.59
CA HIS A 62 4.45 -3.17 4.81
C HIS A 62 5.66 -2.62 4.06
N ALA A 63 6.68 -3.45 3.89
CA ALA A 63 7.83 -3.13 3.07
C ALA A 63 8.39 -4.42 2.48
N GLY A 64 8.64 -4.39 1.15
CA GLY A 64 9.24 -5.51 0.44
C GLY A 64 8.23 -6.53 -0.05
N GLY A 65 8.18 -6.71 -1.36
CA GLY A 65 7.30 -7.70 -1.99
C GLY A 65 5.84 -7.31 -2.02
N VAL A 66 5.07 -8.02 -2.83
CA VAL A 66 3.62 -7.79 -2.93
C VAL A 66 2.97 -8.37 -1.67
N PRO A 67 2.19 -7.59 -0.93
CA PRO A 67 1.50 -8.12 0.24
C PRO A 67 0.46 -9.16 -0.17
N SER A 68 0.13 -10.06 0.73
CA SER A 68 -0.90 -11.04 0.46
C SER A 68 -2.28 -10.36 0.41
N ARG A 69 -3.19 -10.97 -0.33
CA ARG A 69 -4.56 -10.47 -0.39
C ARG A 69 -5.17 -10.39 1.01
N GLN A 70 -4.89 -11.38 1.84
CA GLN A 70 -5.41 -11.43 3.20
C GLN A 70 -4.97 -10.22 4.02
N LYS A 71 -3.71 -9.83 3.88
CA LYS A 71 -3.21 -8.65 4.57
C LYS A 71 -3.89 -7.38 4.08
N VAL A 72 -4.05 -7.25 2.77
CA VAL A 72 -4.73 -6.08 2.20
C VAL A 72 -6.17 -6.01 2.69
N GLU A 73 -6.87 -7.14 2.71
CA GLU A 73 -8.24 -7.18 3.22
C GLU A 73 -8.30 -6.71 4.67
N GLY A 74 -7.37 -7.19 5.50
CA GLY A 74 -7.33 -6.77 6.90
C GLY A 74 -7.10 -5.29 7.06
N TRP A 75 -6.16 -4.73 6.31
CA TRP A 75 -5.89 -3.29 6.37
C TRP A 75 -7.09 -2.47 5.97
N LEU A 76 -7.74 -2.84 4.88
CA LEU A 76 -8.87 -2.07 4.37
C LEU A 76 -10.10 -2.18 5.27
N GLN A 77 -10.18 -3.24 6.05
CA GLN A 77 -11.27 -3.43 7.01
C GLN A 77 -10.96 -2.84 8.38
N GLY A 78 -9.80 -2.20 8.52
CA GLY A 78 -9.44 -1.55 9.76
C GLY A 78 -8.85 -2.46 10.82
N GLU A 79 -8.42 -3.65 10.45
CA GLU A 79 -7.87 -4.62 11.41
C GLU A 79 -6.37 -4.44 11.63
N ALA A 80 -5.72 -3.70 10.76
CA ALA A 80 -4.26 -3.59 10.76
C ALA A 80 -3.72 -2.87 11.99
N SER A 81 -4.53 -2.09 12.65
CA SER A 81 -4.12 -1.30 13.81
C SER A 81 -3.97 -2.13 15.07
N SER A 82 -4.47 -3.32 15.06
CA SER A 82 -4.44 -4.17 16.23
C SER A 82 -3.11 -4.88 16.41
#